data_70ce02ff5df75ae22b124760291b6999
#
_entry.id   70ce02ff5df75ae22b124760291b6999
#
_cell.length_a   1.000
_cell.length_b   1.000
_cell.length_c   1.000
_cell.angle_alpha   90.00
_cell.angle_beta   90.00
_cell.angle_gamma   90.00
#
_symmetry.space_group_name_H-M   'P 1'
#
loop_
_entity.id
_entity.type
_entity.pdbx_description
1 polymer ?
#
loop_
_entity_poly.entity_id
_entity_poly.type
_entity_poly.pdbx_seq_one_letter_code
_entity_poly.pdbx_strand_id
1 'polypeptide(L)'
;MGWIEKHYIQPVFHFKYFGFDWVEPLNVYGMYAVHVVLLLASLGVLFGFLYRLSAFLLFLTFTYCQLIDLTYYLNHYYFVSLASLLLIFVPAHRFYSLDCLWFATRGDTSNGSNNKLKNKSENQSKKNFLHALFSVSPSLSISRAWILIFQLHLSITYFYAGLAKINSEWLFDAMPLKIWLPPHYDMPFLGFLMPYEITAYIFSWTGMLYDLLIPFALFYKKTRIWAYFAVVGFHAVTGYLFQIGVFPVVMIALTLIFFEAKYHEIVLNFISSFIKSKSKKYFTFYSITRTPLLNPLKNFQFISKKWLSILGVYLIFQVLFPFRFMLYANQPYNETLFWKEEGYRFSWRVMLMEKFGSATFYVKNPKTGREGMVDNSEFLNRHQEKQMAFQPDMILQYAHFLEEKYKTKENLNPIIRAEVYVTLNGRRSQLLFDPNLDLSKIEDSFLEKDWINSLK
;
A
#
# COMPACT_ATOMS: atom_id res chain seq x y z
N MET A 1 20.99 12.92 -2.84
CA MET A 1 21.25 12.65 -1.42
C MET A 1 20.30 13.52 -0.61
N GLY A 2 19.93 13.14 0.61
CA GLY A 2 19.06 13.93 1.48
C GLY A 2 17.56 13.63 1.36
N TRP A 3 17.14 12.53 0.68
CA TRP A 3 15.70 12.18 0.61
C TRP A 3 15.12 11.87 2.00
N ILE A 4 15.84 11.11 2.82
CA ILE A 4 15.42 10.75 4.18
C ILE A 4 15.33 12.01 5.05
N GLU A 5 16.34 12.86 5.02
CA GLU A 5 16.34 14.11 5.78
C GLU A 5 15.16 15.00 5.36
N LYS A 6 14.97 15.17 4.05
CA LYS A 6 13.93 16.03 3.48
C LYS A 6 12.51 15.60 3.82
N HIS A 7 12.29 14.28 3.95
CA HIS A 7 10.94 13.74 4.17
C HIS A 7 10.61 13.45 5.63
N TYR A 8 11.62 13.14 6.46
CA TYR A 8 11.38 12.70 7.84
C TYR A 8 12.00 13.61 8.91
N ILE A 9 13.02 14.41 8.57
CA ILE A 9 13.80 15.16 9.58
C ILE A 9 13.59 16.67 9.47
N GLN A 10 13.58 17.21 8.26
CA GLN A 10 13.42 18.65 8.04
C GLN A 10 12.03 19.19 8.38
N PRO A 11 10.91 18.46 8.10
CA PRO A 11 9.61 18.94 8.49
C PRO A 11 9.50 19.05 10.01
N VAL A 12 8.98 20.16 10.49
CA VAL A 12 8.74 20.40 11.93
C VAL A 12 7.49 19.67 12.39
N PHE A 13 6.54 19.46 11.48
CA PHE A 13 5.27 18.82 11.73
C PHE A 13 5.06 17.64 10.77
N HIS A 14 4.48 16.56 11.29
CA HIS A 14 4.08 15.37 10.52
C HIS A 14 2.59 15.08 10.74
N PHE A 15 1.86 14.92 9.65
CA PHE A 15 0.45 14.59 9.69
C PHE A 15 0.24 13.14 10.13
N LYS A 16 -0.59 12.93 11.15
CA LYS A 16 -0.76 11.63 11.79
C LYS A 16 -1.93 10.85 11.21
N TYR A 17 -1.80 9.54 11.24
CA TYR A 17 -2.95 8.66 11.06
C TYR A 17 -3.73 8.59 12.37
N PHE A 18 -5.05 8.64 12.29
CA PHE A 18 -5.92 8.55 13.46
C PHE A 18 -5.59 7.32 14.33
N GLY A 19 -5.29 7.55 15.61
CA GLY A 19 -4.88 6.53 16.56
C GLY A 19 -3.40 6.13 16.50
N PHE A 20 -2.59 6.78 15.67
CA PHE A 20 -1.15 6.59 15.55
C PHE A 20 -0.35 7.87 15.85
N ASP A 21 -0.90 8.77 16.66
CA ASP A 21 -0.31 10.06 17.02
C ASP A 21 1.06 9.92 17.69
N TRP A 22 1.31 8.78 18.31
CA TRP A 22 2.57 8.42 18.97
C TRP A 22 3.70 8.05 18.03
N VAL A 23 3.42 7.86 16.72
CA VAL A 23 4.45 7.45 15.75
C VAL A 23 5.22 8.70 15.30
N GLU A 24 6.46 8.81 15.74
CA GLU A 24 7.36 9.92 15.39
C GLU A 24 8.57 9.40 14.61
N PRO A 25 9.20 10.23 13.75
CA PRO A 25 10.45 9.86 13.12
C PRO A 25 11.56 9.72 14.17
N LEU A 26 12.42 8.73 13.98
CA LEU A 26 13.66 8.64 14.73
C LEU A 26 14.61 9.77 14.31
N ASN A 27 15.68 9.96 15.07
CA ASN A 27 16.74 10.87 14.63
C ASN A 27 17.35 10.45 13.28
N VAL A 28 18.16 11.30 12.66
CA VAL A 28 18.75 11.07 11.33
C VAL A 28 19.39 9.69 11.21
N TYR A 29 20.22 9.29 12.16
CA TYR A 29 20.90 7.99 12.14
C TYR A 29 19.92 6.82 12.31
N GLY A 30 18.89 6.98 13.14
CA GLY A 30 17.83 6.02 13.33
C GLY A 30 17.03 5.80 12.06
N MET A 31 16.68 6.88 11.34
CA MET A 31 15.96 6.77 10.06
C MET A 31 16.80 6.08 8.97
N TYR A 32 18.11 6.38 8.90
CA TYR A 32 19.01 5.64 7.99
C TYR A 32 19.09 4.16 8.38
N ALA A 33 19.21 3.85 9.68
CA ALA A 33 19.21 2.44 10.14
C ALA A 33 17.92 1.72 9.77
N VAL A 34 16.75 2.34 9.92
CA VAL A 34 15.46 1.78 9.48
C VAL A 34 15.47 1.44 8.00
N HIS A 35 15.97 2.34 7.14
CA HIS A 35 16.03 2.09 5.69
C HIS A 35 17.05 1.00 5.32
N VAL A 36 18.17 0.90 6.04
CA VAL A 36 19.12 -0.22 5.86
C VAL A 36 18.46 -1.54 6.27
N VAL A 37 17.76 -1.59 7.40
CA VAL A 37 17.02 -2.78 7.84
C VAL A 37 15.93 -3.15 6.82
N LEU A 38 15.19 -2.16 6.29
CA LEU A 38 14.18 -2.35 5.25
C LEU A 38 14.79 -3.00 3.99
N LEU A 39 15.94 -2.49 3.53
CA LEU A 39 16.66 -3.05 2.38
C LEU A 39 17.12 -4.50 2.65
N LEU A 40 17.76 -4.74 3.79
CA LEU A 40 18.24 -6.08 4.15
C LEU A 40 17.09 -7.07 4.33
N ALA A 41 15.98 -6.64 4.94
CA ALA A 41 14.77 -7.44 5.09
C ALA A 41 14.13 -7.78 3.73
N SER A 42 14.09 -6.81 2.81
CA SER A 42 13.60 -7.03 1.43
C SER A 42 14.45 -8.07 0.69
N LEU A 43 15.78 -7.97 0.78
CA LEU A 43 16.70 -8.95 0.22
C LEU A 43 16.55 -10.31 0.91
N GLY A 44 16.36 -10.32 2.23
CA GLY A 44 16.11 -11.54 3.00
C GLY A 44 14.83 -12.26 2.56
N VAL A 45 13.75 -11.53 2.30
CA VAL A 45 12.49 -12.08 1.73
C VAL A 45 12.73 -12.59 0.31
N LEU A 46 13.41 -11.80 -0.54
CA LEU A 46 13.70 -12.16 -1.93
C LEU A 46 14.47 -13.48 -2.06
N PHE A 47 15.51 -13.66 -1.25
CA PHE A 47 16.35 -14.86 -1.27
C PHE A 47 15.88 -15.96 -0.30
N GLY A 48 14.85 -15.70 0.49
CA GLY A 48 14.38 -16.62 1.54
C GLY A 48 15.44 -16.89 2.60
N PHE A 49 16.17 -15.85 3.02
CA PHE A 49 17.18 -15.92 4.09
C PHE A 49 16.59 -15.39 5.39
N LEU A 50 16.65 -16.19 6.46
CA LEU A 50 15.96 -15.93 7.72
C LEU A 50 14.53 -15.42 7.48
N TYR A 51 13.83 -16.07 6.55
CA TYR A 51 12.65 -15.58 5.87
C TYR A 51 11.60 -14.98 6.80
N ARG A 52 11.25 -15.67 7.91
CA ARG A 52 10.21 -15.17 8.83
C ARG A 52 10.62 -13.90 9.56
N LEU A 53 11.89 -13.80 9.97
CA LEU A 53 12.45 -12.59 10.55
C LEU A 53 12.49 -11.46 9.52
N SER A 54 12.95 -11.76 8.31
CA SER A 54 13.00 -10.81 7.21
C SER A 54 11.61 -10.30 6.84
N ALA A 55 10.61 -11.16 6.73
CA ALA A 55 9.23 -10.76 6.46
C ALA A 55 8.64 -9.90 7.60
N PHE A 56 8.91 -10.22 8.85
CA PHE A 56 8.50 -9.44 10.01
C PHE A 56 9.16 -8.05 10.00
N LEU A 57 10.47 -7.98 9.80
CA LEU A 57 11.20 -6.72 9.73
C LEU A 57 10.77 -5.87 8.52
N LEU A 58 10.53 -6.49 7.37
CA LEU A 58 9.99 -5.82 6.20
C LEU A 58 8.65 -5.15 6.51
N PHE A 59 7.71 -5.90 7.09
CA PHE A 59 6.41 -5.35 7.47
C PHE A 59 6.55 -4.21 8.48
N LEU A 60 7.34 -4.42 9.54
CA LEU A 60 7.49 -3.45 10.61
C LEU A 60 8.12 -2.14 10.11
N THR A 61 9.25 -2.22 9.41
CA THR A 61 9.99 -1.02 8.96
C THR A 61 9.26 -0.30 7.85
N PHE A 62 8.67 -1.02 6.90
CA PHE A 62 7.89 -0.41 5.82
C PHE A 62 6.64 0.30 6.36
N THR A 63 5.87 -0.38 7.23
CA THR A 63 4.66 0.21 7.83
C THR A 63 4.99 1.38 8.75
N TYR A 64 6.08 1.30 9.52
CA TYR A 64 6.56 2.42 10.33
C TYR A 64 6.83 3.66 9.46
N CYS A 65 7.58 3.52 8.37
CA CYS A 65 7.84 4.64 7.46
C CYS A 65 6.56 5.26 6.88
N GLN A 66 5.52 4.43 6.63
CA GLN A 66 4.23 4.94 6.14
C GLN A 66 3.43 5.67 7.22
N LEU A 67 3.52 5.23 8.48
CA LEU A 67 2.75 5.80 9.58
C LEU A 67 3.29 7.14 10.10
N ILE A 68 4.52 7.52 9.75
CA ILE A 68 5.13 8.78 10.20
C ILE A 68 4.35 9.99 9.66
N ASP A 69 3.96 9.96 8.38
CA ASP A 69 3.32 11.11 7.74
C ASP A 69 2.23 10.71 6.76
N LEU A 70 1.01 11.10 7.05
CA LEU A 70 -0.20 10.80 6.26
C LEU A 70 -0.16 11.42 4.85
N THR A 71 0.60 12.50 4.63
CA THR A 71 0.68 13.15 3.32
C THR A 71 1.30 12.26 2.24
N TYR A 72 2.06 11.24 2.64
CA TYR A 72 2.65 10.24 1.74
C TYR A 72 1.78 9.00 1.55
N TYR A 73 0.53 9.00 2.06
CA TYR A 73 -0.38 7.88 1.86
C TYR A 73 -0.64 7.61 0.38
N LEU A 74 -0.41 6.36 -0.03
CA LEU A 74 -0.77 5.84 -1.34
C LEU A 74 -1.43 4.46 -1.18
N ASN A 75 -2.46 4.17 -1.97
CA ASN A 75 -3.14 2.86 -1.92
C ASN A 75 -2.19 1.68 -2.15
N HIS A 76 -1.17 1.85 -2.98
CA HIS A 76 -0.19 0.79 -3.20
C HIS A 76 0.79 0.61 -2.04
N TYR A 77 1.07 1.62 -1.25
CA TYR A 77 1.84 1.45 0.00
C TYR A 77 1.01 0.70 1.04
N TYR A 78 -0.28 1.02 1.17
CA TYR A 78 -1.21 0.25 1.98
C TYR A 78 -1.27 -1.22 1.52
N PHE A 79 -1.35 -1.46 0.19
CA PHE A 79 -1.30 -2.80 -0.37
C PHE A 79 -0.02 -3.56 0.01
N VAL A 80 1.16 -2.93 -0.12
CA VAL A 80 2.44 -3.54 0.22
C VAL A 80 2.56 -3.83 1.72
N SER A 81 2.07 -2.93 2.59
CA SER A 81 2.01 -3.17 4.05
C SER A 81 1.19 -4.42 4.37
N LEU A 82 -0.01 -4.55 3.81
CA LEU A 82 -0.86 -5.73 4.02
C LEU A 82 -0.26 -7.00 3.41
N ALA A 83 0.32 -6.92 2.21
CA ALA A 83 0.99 -8.05 1.58
C ALA A 83 2.20 -8.52 2.40
N SER A 84 3.01 -7.60 2.94
CA SER A 84 4.15 -7.93 3.79
C SER A 84 3.71 -8.54 5.13
N LEU A 85 2.60 -8.09 5.71
CA LEU A 85 1.97 -8.71 6.87
C LEU A 85 1.58 -10.17 6.57
N LEU A 86 0.94 -10.42 5.44
CA LEU A 86 0.56 -11.79 5.04
C LEU A 86 1.78 -12.68 4.82
N LEU A 87 2.88 -12.15 4.26
CA LEU A 87 4.12 -12.89 4.03
C LEU A 87 4.73 -13.48 5.33
N ILE A 88 4.55 -12.84 6.48
CA ILE A 88 5.04 -13.35 7.78
C ILE A 88 4.51 -14.77 8.05
N PHE A 89 3.27 -15.03 7.65
CA PHE A 89 2.58 -16.30 7.95
C PHE A 89 2.75 -17.35 6.86
N VAL A 90 3.06 -16.93 5.62
CA VAL A 90 3.25 -17.84 4.49
C VAL A 90 4.58 -18.58 4.61
N PRO A 91 4.60 -19.92 4.49
CA PRO A 91 5.84 -20.70 4.55
C PRO A 91 6.60 -20.69 3.20
N ALA A 92 6.85 -19.50 2.63
CA ALA A 92 7.48 -19.37 1.30
C ALA A 92 8.94 -19.84 1.26
N HIS A 93 9.62 -19.85 2.42
CA HIS A 93 11.01 -20.31 2.55
C HIS A 93 11.22 -21.82 2.35
N ARG A 94 10.15 -22.61 2.19
CA ARG A 94 10.26 -24.07 2.03
C ARG A 94 10.81 -24.51 0.68
N PHE A 95 10.74 -23.64 -0.34
CA PHE A 95 11.20 -23.93 -1.69
C PHE A 95 12.00 -22.76 -2.24
N TYR A 96 13.03 -23.04 -3.04
CA TYR A 96 13.85 -22.03 -3.73
C TYR A 96 14.39 -20.92 -2.83
N SER A 97 14.85 -21.27 -1.61
CA SER A 97 15.29 -20.31 -0.60
C SER A 97 16.65 -20.70 -0.03
N LEU A 98 17.38 -19.70 0.50
CA LEU A 98 18.64 -19.93 1.20
C LEU A 98 18.41 -20.71 2.51
N ASP A 99 17.29 -20.49 3.20
CA ASP A 99 16.94 -21.26 4.40
C ASP A 99 16.79 -22.74 4.06
N CYS A 100 16.13 -23.09 2.96
CA CYS A 100 15.99 -24.48 2.52
C CYS A 100 17.35 -25.13 2.24
N LEU A 101 18.28 -24.41 1.60
CA LEU A 101 19.65 -24.91 1.34
C LEU A 101 20.44 -25.11 2.62
N TRP A 102 20.40 -24.14 3.53
CA TRP A 102 21.11 -24.23 4.81
C TRP A 102 20.68 -25.45 5.62
N PHE A 103 19.38 -25.73 5.69
CA PHE A 103 18.89 -26.88 6.44
C PHE A 103 19.17 -28.21 5.73
N ALA A 104 19.14 -28.26 4.39
CA ALA A 104 19.52 -29.46 3.65
C ALA A 104 20.98 -29.86 3.89
N THR A 105 21.90 -28.90 3.91
CA THR A 105 23.34 -29.18 4.17
C THR A 105 23.63 -29.61 5.60
N ARG A 106 22.83 -29.21 6.58
CA ARG A 106 22.97 -29.65 7.99
C ARG A 106 22.33 -31.00 8.27
N GLY A 107 21.32 -31.39 7.53
CA GLY A 107 20.65 -32.71 7.66
C GLY A 107 21.54 -33.87 7.28
N ASP A 108 22.40 -33.71 6.29
CA ASP A 108 23.33 -34.79 5.87
C ASP A 108 24.45 -35.09 6.87
N THR A 109 24.79 -34.15 7.75
CA THR A 109 25.80 -34.36 8.80
C THR A 109 25.27 -35.10 10.04
N SER A 110 23.94 -35.21 10.21
CA SER A 110 23.32 -35.86 11.38
C SER A 110 22.99 -37.34 11.19
N ASN A 111 23.03 -37.88 9.98
CA ASN A 111 22.76 -39.29 9.69
C ASN A 111 23.96 -40.22 9.97
N GLY A 112 25.12 -39.70 10.43
CA GLY A 112 26.32 -40.50 10.77
C GLY A 112 26.42 -40.94 12.22
N SER A 113 25.47 -40.61 13.10
CA SER A 113 25.54 -41.01 14.54
C SER A 113 24.23 -41.67 14.97
N ASN A 114 24.17 -42.97 14.76
CA ASN A 114 23.11 -43.83 15.28
C ASN A 114 23.18 -44.03 16.78
N ASN A 115 22.01 -44.06 17.42
CA ASN A 115 21.71 -44.72 18.73
C ASN A 115 22.34 -44.12 19.96
N LYS A 116 21.64 -43.12 20.56
CA LYS A 116 21.40 -43.04 22.01
C LYS A 116 20.70 -41.70 22.29
N LEU A 117 19.43 -41.74 22.63
CA LEU A 117 18.79 -40.80 23.57
C LEU A 117 17.26 -40.91 23.49
N LYS A 118 16.73 -42.02 23.94
CA LYS A 118 15.43 -42.05 24.62
C LYS A 118 15.69 -41.56 26.05
N ASN A 119 14.89 -40.62 26.52
CA ASN A 119 14.74 -40.07 27.86
C ASN A 119 15.32 -38.67 28.06
N LYS A 120 14.48 -37.68 27.79
CA LYS A 120 14.34 -36.41 28.54
C LYS A 120 13.11 -35.66 28.06
N SER A 121 11.96 -36.08 28.54
CA SER A 121 10.74 -35.27 28.55
C SER A 121 10.76 -34.42 29.82
N GLU A 122 10.46 -33.18 29.74
CA GLU A 122 9.79 -32.31 30.72
C GLU A 122 10.27 -30.85 30.84
N ASN A 123 11.28 -30.39 30.06
CA ASN A 123 11.66 -28.97 30.11
C ASN A 123 11.66 -28.26 28.74
N GLN A 124 10.77 -28.68 27.83
CA GLN A 124 10.83 -28.34 26.40
C GLN A 124 9.79 -27.32 25.93
N SER A 125 8.87 -26.87 26.79
CA SER A 125 7.73 -26.06 26.36
C SER A 125 8.07 -24.59 26.00
N LYS A 126 9.09 -23.99 26.60
CA LYS A 126 9.48 -22.60 26.33
C LYS A 126 10.54 -22.42 25.23
N LYS A 127 11.32 -23.48 24.94
CA LYS A 127 12.28 -23.47 23.81
C LYS A 127 11.62 -23.70 22.46
N ASN A 128 10.39 -24.18 22.44
CA ASN A 128 9.72 -24.64 21.23
C ASN A 128 9.19 -23.51 20.32
N PHE A 129 8.92 -22.30 20.81
CA PHE A 129 8.39 -21.22 19.98
C PHE A 129 9.46 -20.65 19.05
N LEU A 130 10.65 -20.35 19.56
CA LEU A 130 11.77 -19.87 18.72
C LEU A 130 12.26 -20.98 17.79
N HIS A 131 12.31 -22.23 18.26
CA HIS A 131 12.68 -23.36 17.41
C HIS A 131 11.64 -23.62 16.31
N ALA A 132 10.35 -23.44 16.56
CA ALA A 132 9.30 -23.55 15.55
C ALA A 132 9.34 -22.42 14.52
N LEU A 133 9.79 -21.23 14.91
CA LEU A 133 10.02 -20.10 13.98
C LEU A 133 11.18 -20.36 13.02
N PHE A 134 12.19 -21.14 13.44
CA PHE A 134 13.41 -21.36 12.67
C PHE A 134 13.56 -22.80 12.15
N SER A 135 12.70 -23.74 12.55
CA SER A 135 12.76 -25.12 12.04
C SER A 135 12.07 -25.23 10.69
N VAL A 136 12.85 -25.44 9.65
CA VAL A 136 12.35 -25.84 8.33
C VAL A 136 12.19 -27.36 8.34
N SER A 137 10.99 -27.85 8.52
CA SER A 137 10.68 -29.23 8.16
C SER A 137 10.47 -29.26 6.63
N PRO A 138 11.19 -30.05 5.87
CA PRO A 138 10.99 -30.20 4.44
C PRO A 138 9.67 -30.95 4.20
N SER A 139 8.55 -30.30 4.42
CA SER A 139 7.26 -30.83 4.01
C SER A 139 7.04 -30.46 2.55
N LEU A 140 6.83 -31.45 1.73
CA LEU A 140 6.76 -31.41 0.27
C LEU A 140 5.53 -30.67 -0.32
N SER A 141 4.72 -30.00 0.50
CA SER A 141 3.55 -29.26 0.00
C SER A 141 3.21 -28.04 0.84
N ILE A 142 2.75 -26.99 0.18
CA ILE A 142 2.18 -25.78 0.80
C ILE A 142 0.69 -25.77 0.53
N SER A 143 -0.12 -25.44 1.54
CA SER A 143 -1.57 -25.31 1.35
C SER A 143 -1.89 -24.24 0.29
N ARG A 144 -2.77 -24.57 -0.65
CA ARG A 144 -3.25 -23.63 -1.67
C ARG A 144 -3.91 -22.39 -1.07
N ALA A 145 -4.40 -22.46 0.17
CA ALA A 145 -4.99 -21.32 0.86
C ALA A 145 -4.02 -20.13 0.96
N TRP A 146 -2.72 -20.38 1.11
CA TRP A 146 -1.71 -19.34 1.15
C TRP A 146 -1.51 -18.62 -0.19
N ILE A 147 -1.70 -19.30 -1.30
CA ILE A 147 -1.68 -18.68 -2.63
C ILE A 147 -2.99 -17.93 -2.85
N LEU A 148 -4.11 -18.55 -2.48
CA LEU A 148 -5.44 -18.00 -2.66
C LEU A 148 -5.64 -16.67 -1.92
N ILE A 149 -5.07 -16.51 -0.70
CA ILE A 149 -5.21 -15.26 0.03
C ILE A 149 -4.59 -14.08 -0.72
N PHE A 150 -3.42 -14.26 -1.36
CA PHE A 150 -2.82 -13.22 -2.19
C PHE A 150 -3.58 -12.98 -3.49
N GLN A 151 -4.08 -14.05 -4.12
CA GLN A 151 -4.93 -13.93 -5.31
C GLN A 151 -6.20 -13.13 -4.99
N LEU A 152 -6.85 -13.43 -3.86
CA LEU A 152 -8.05 -12.69 -3.41
C LEU A 152 -7.73 -11.26 -2.99
N HIS A 153 -6.63 -11.05 -2.27
CA HIS A 153 -6.22 -9.69 -1.88
C HIS A 153 -5.98 -8.80 -3.12
N LEU A 154 -5.24 -9.31 -4.12
CA LEU A 154 -5.03 -8.62 -5.39
C LEU A 154 -6.35 -8.39 -6.15
N SER A 155 -7.24 -9.39 -6.14
CA SER A 155 -8.54 -9.30 -6.81
C SER A 155 -9.46 -8.28 -6.16
N ILE A 156 -9.47 -8.18 -4.84
CA ILE A 156 -10.21 -7.16 -4.09
C ILE A 156 -9.72 -5.77 -4.49
N THR A 157 -8.41 -5.57 -4.57
CA THR A 157 -7.82 -4.28 -4.95
C THR A 157 -8.29 -3.83 -6.34
N TYR A 158 -8.21 -4.70 -7.34
CA TYR A 158 -8.72 -4.42 -8.69
C TYR A 158 -10.22 -4.17 -8.69
N PHE A 159 -10.98 -5.07 -8.08
CA PHE A 159 -12.44 -5.00 -8.09
C PHE A 159 -12.95 -3.69 -7.49
N TYR A 160 -12.40 -3.26 -6.34
CA TYR A 160 -12.79 -1.98 -5.73
C TYR A 160 -12.28 -0.77 -6.51
N ALA A 161 -11.11 -0.86 -7.14
CA ALA A 161 -10.65 0.20 -8.04
C ALA A 161 -11.61 0.39 -9.23
N GLY A 162 -12.15 -0.70 -9.76
CA GLY A 162 -13.19 -0.67 -10.80
C GLY A 162 -14.55 -0.18 -10.27
N LEU A 163 -15.00 -0.71 -9.13
CA LEU A 163 -16.28 -0.33 -8.51
C LEU A 163 -16.32 1.17 -8.19
N ALA A 164 -15.22 1.73 -7.68
CA ALA A 164 -15.10 3.13 -7.37
C ALA A 164 -15.20 4.04 -8.60
N LYS A 165 -14.89 3.51 -9.79
CA LYS A 165 -15.04 4.21 -11.07
C LYS A 165 -16.48 4.24 -11.60
N ILE A 166 -17.40 3.52 -10.97
CA ILE A 166 -18.83 3.58 -11.30
C ILE A 166 -19.44 4.80 -10.61
N ASN A 167 -19.19 5.97 -11.17
CA ASN A 167 -19.79 7.23 -10.74
C ASN A 167 -19.96 8.15 -11.97
N SER A 168 -20.80 9.18 -11.84
CA SER A 168 -21.16 10.07 -12.95
C SER A 168 -19.96 10.82 -13.50
N GLU A 169 -19.10 11.37 -12.65
CA GLU A 169 -17.95 12.17 -13.08
C GLU A 169 -16.94 11.33 -13.87
N TRP A 170 -16.72 10.07 -13.47
CA TRP A 170 -15.83 9.17 -14.18
C TRP A 170 -16.43 8.70 -15.51
N LEU A 171 -17.69 8.21 -15.51
CA LEU A 171 -18.26 7.55 -16.68
C LEU A 171 -18.88 8.51 -17.70
N PHE A 172 -19.54 9.58 -17.24
CA PHE A 172 -20.28 10.47 -18.12
C PHE A 172 -19.55 11.78 -18.40
N ASP A 173 -18.66 12.23 -17.49
CA ASP A 173 -17.87 13.43 -17.69
C ASP A 173 -16.42 13.09 -18.08
N ALA A 174 -15.99 11.82 -17.94
CA ALA A 174 -14.62 11.33 -18.11
C ALA A 174 -13.58 12.14 -17.30
N MET A 175 -13.99 12.59 -16.10
CA MET A 175 -13.11 13.31 -15.19
C MET A 175 -12.44 12.32 -14.21
N PRO A 176 -11.18 12.55 -13.90
CA PRO A 176 -10.30 13.65 -14.27
C PRO A 176 -9.49 13.42 -15.57
N LEU A 177 -9.78 12.39 -16.36
CA LEU A 177 -8.97 12.02 -17.54
C LEU A 177 -8.93 13.14 -18.60
N LYS A 178 -10.00 13.92 -18.76
CA LYS A 178 -10.01 15.11 -19.62
C LYS A 178 -8.98 16.16 -19.22
N ILE A 179 -8.53 16.16 -17.97
CA ILE A 179 -7.49 17.05 -17.46
C ILE A 179 -6.12 16.40 -17.64
N TRP A 180 -6.02 15.10 -17.34
CA TRP A 180 -4.73 14.41 -17.24
C TRP A 180 -4.16 13.97 -18.58
N LEU A 181 -5.00 13.65 -19.60
CA LEU A 181 -4.52 13.12 -20.87
C LEU A 181 -3.93 14.19 -21.81
N PRO A 182 -4.54 15.37 -22.00
CA PRO A 182 -4.07 16.34 -22.97
C PRO A 182 -2.60 16.78 -22.83
N PRO A 183 -2.02 16.91 -21.62
CA PRO A 183 -0.60 17.23 -21.45
C PRO A 183 0.36 16.21 -22.07
N HIS A 184 -0.11 14.97 -22.36
CA HIS A 184 0.68 13.89 -22.94
C HIS A 184 0.60 13.84 -24.49
N TYR A 185 0.32 14.95 -25.15
CA TYR A 185 0.21 15.03 -26.61
C TYR A 185 1.50 14.62 -27.36
N ASP A 186 2.65 14.68 -26.71
CA ASP A 186 3.97 14.29 -27.21
C ASP A 186 4.33 12.81 -26.98
N MET A 187 3.43 12.04 -26.35
CA MET A 187 3.64 10.61 -26.09
C MET A 187 3.87 9.84 -27.39
N PRO A 188 4.92 9.00 -27.48
CA PRO A 188 5.15 8.17 -28.66
C PRO A 188 3.93 7.31 -29.04
N PHE A 189 3.62 7.22 -30.32
CA PHE A 189 2.54 6.42 -30.94
C PHE A 189 1.11 6.82 -30.56
N LEU A 190 0.83 7.28 -29.35
CA LEU A 190 -0.53 7.57 -28.88
C LEU A 190 -0.78 9.04 -28.55
N GLY A 191 0.27 9.88 -28.50
CA GLY A 191 0.17 11.26 -28.06
C GLY A 191 -0.82 12.09 -28.89
N PHE A 192 -0.90 11.84 -30.18
CA PHE A 192 -1.84 12.54 -31.08
C PHE A 192 -3.32 12.31 -30.72
N LEU A 193 -3.64 11.24 -29.96
CA LEU A 193 -4.99 10.96 -29.48
C LEU A 193 -5.31 11.65 -28.15
N MET A 194 -4.30 12.01 -27.35
CA MET A 194 -4.49 12.48 -25.96
C MET A 194 -5.30 13.78 -25.84
N PRO A 195 -5.23 14.75 -26.77
CA PRO A 195 -6.03 15.98 -26.68
C PRO A 195 -7.53 15.79 -26.96
N TYR A 196 -7.95 14.66 -27.54
CA TYR A 196 -9.35 14.46 -27.90
C TYR A 196 -10.18 13.97 -26.71
N GLU A 197 -11.32 14.58 -26.48
CA GLU A 197 -12.23 14.19 -25.40
C GLU A 197 -12.68 12.72 -25.51
N ILE A 198 -12.91 12.23 -26.72
CA ILE A 198 -13.28 10.83 -26.94
C ILE A 198 -12.25 9.86 -26.37
N THR A 199 -10.97 10.23 -26.39
CA THR A 199 -9.90 9.42 -25.77
C THR A 199 -10.10 9.31 -24.26
N ALA A 200 -10.45 10.41 -23.59
CA ALA A 200 -10.74 10.38 -22.16
C ALA A 200 -11.92 9.44 -21.83
N TYR A 201 -12.99 9.47 -22.64
CA TYR A 201 -14.11 8.53 -22.48
C TYR A 201 -13.69 7.08 -22.71
N ILE A 202 -12.91 6.78 -23.74
CA ILE A 202 -12.40 5.43 -24.01
C ILE A 202 -11.57 4.95 -22.82
N PHE A 203 -10.65 5.76 -22.31
CA PHE A 203 -9.83 5.42 -21.15
C PHE A 203 -10.67 5.24 -19.88
N SER A 204 -11.69 6.06 -19.68
CA SER A 204 -12.60 6.00 -18.55
C SER A 204 -13.34 4.66 -18.49
N TRP A 205 -14.05 4.33 -19.56
CA TRP A 205 -14.83 3.09 -19.64
C TRP A 205 -13.93 1.85 -19.67
N THR A 206 -12.84 1.89 -20.44
CA THR A 206 -11.88 0.77 -20.50
C THR A 206 -11.23 0.53 -19.15
N GLY A 207 -10.81 1.58 -18.45
CA GLY A 207 -10.20 1.49 -17.13
C GLY A 207 -11.15 0.89 -16.08
N MET A 208 -12.41 1.30 -16.08
CA MET A 208 -13.44 0.75 -15.20
C MET A 208 -13.69 -0.73 -15.51
N LEU A 209 -13.95 -1.08 -16.77
CA LEU A 209 -14.23 -2.45 -17.19
C LEU A 209 -13.01 -3.37 -16.94
N TYR A 210 -11.81 -2.88 -17.25
CA TYR A 210 -10.58 -3.61 -16.97
C TYR A 210 -10.49 -3.97 -15.48
N ASP A 211 -10.56 -2.99 -14.58
CA ASP A 211 -10.41 -3.23 -13.15
C ASP A 211 -11.50 -4.16 -12.60
N LEU A 212 -12.72 -4.07 -13.08
CA LEU A 212 -13.82 -4.96 -12.67
C LEU A 212 -13.66 -6.40 -13.16
N LEU A 213 -13.20 -6.61 -14.40
CA LEU A 213 -13.25 -7.91 -15.04
C LEU A 213 -11.93 -8.69 -14.94
N ILE A 214 -10.80 -7.99 -14.78
CA ILE A 214 -9.48 -8.63 -14.80
C ILE A 214 -9.30 -9.70 -13.72
N PRO A 215 -9.81 -9.57 -12.47
CA PRO A 215 -9.71 -10.62 -11.48
C PRO A 215 -10.34 -11.94 -11.95
N PHE A 216 -11.53 -11.87 -12.53
CA PHE A 216 -12.26 -13.05 -13.02
C PHE A 216 -11.53 -13.71 -14.19
N ALA A 217 -11.00 -12.88 -15.12
CA ALA A 217 -10.23 -13.37 -16.26
C ALA A 217 -8.91 -14.05 -15.83
N LEU A 218 -8.29 -13.61 -14.73
CA LEU A 218 -7.09 -14.22 -14.15
C LEU A 218 -7.39 -15.56 -13.46
N PHE A 219 -8.54 -15.69 -12.80
CA PHE A 219 -8.94 -16.96 -12.19
C PHE A 219 -9.28 -18.02 -13.23
N TYR A 220 -9.88 -17.64 -14.35
CA TYR A 220 -10.27 -18.60 -15.38
C TYR A 220 -9.08 -19.02 -16.25
N LYS A 221 -8.77 -20.32 -16.26
CA LYS A 221 -7.53 -20.85 -16.89
C LYS A 221 -7.38 -20.52 -18.37
N LYS A 222 -8.48 -20.49 -19.14
CA LYS A 222 -8.44 -20.26 -20.60
C LYS A 222 -8.15 -18.81 -20.96
N THR A 223 -8.56 -17.86 -20.12
CA THR A 223 -8.35 -16.41 -20.35
C THR A 223 -7.11 -15.86 -19.65
N ARG A 224 -6.54 -16.59 -18.70
CA ARG A 224 -5.46 -16.13 -17.81
C ARG A 224 -4.27 -15.53 -18.56
N ILE A 225 -3.80 -16.16 -19.62
CA ILE A 225 -2.64 -15.67 -20.37
C ILE A 225 -2.95 -14.32 -21.05
N TRP A 226 -4.14 -14.19 -21.62
CA TRP A 226 -4.59 -12.95 -22.25
C TRP A 226 -4.85 -11.86 -21.22
N ALA A 227 -5.41 -12.23 -20.07
CA ALA A 227 -5.58 -11.35 -18.92
C ALA A 227 -4.22 -10.82 -18.43
N TYR A 228 -3.18 -11.66 -18.38
CA TYR A 228 -1.85 -11.23 -18.00
C TYR A 228 -1.23 -10.24 -19.00
N PHE A 229 -1.40 -10.46 -20.30
CA PHE A 229 -1.00 -9.47 -21.31
C PHE A 229 -1.75 -8.15 -21.15
N ALA A 230 -3.05 -8.21 -20.83
CA ALA A 230 -3.84 -7.01 -20.53
C ALA A 230 -3.31 -6.30 -19.27
N VAL A 231 -2.92 -7.03 -18.20
CA VAL A 231 -2.27 -6.47 -17.00
C VAL A 231 -0.98 -5.75 -17.37
N VAL A 232 -0.11 -6.40 -18.15
CA VAL A 232 1.17 -5.79 -18.57
C VAL A 232 0.91 -4.53 -19.40
N GLY A 233 0.04 -4.59 -20.39
CA GLY A 233 -0.29 -3.45 -21.26
C GLY A 233 -0.91 -2.28 -20.48
N PHE A 234 -1.91 -2.57 -19.63
CA PHE A 234 -2.58 -1.55 -18.82
C PHE A 234 -1.60 -0.86 -17.86
N HIS A 235 -0.80 -1.63 -17.14
CA HIS A 235 0.17 -1.05 -16.19
C HIS A 235 1.36 -0.38 -16.86
N ALA A 236 1.76 -0.81 -18.04
CA ALA A 236 2.78 -0.10 -18.82
C ALA A 236 2.28 1.29 -19.27
N VAL A 237 1.06 1.36 -19.82
CA VAL A 237 0.44 2.63 -20.24
C VAL A 237 0.20 3.54 -19.05
N THR A 238 -0.42 3.05 -17.98
CA THR A 238 -0.71 3.87 -16.79
C THR A 238 0.56 4.33 -16.07
N GLY A 239 1.59 3.49 -16.02
CA GLY A 239 2.89 3.85 -15.44
C GLY A 239 3.61 4.95 -16.23
N TYR A 240 3.46 4.95 -17.56
CA TYR A 240 3.99 6.00 -18.40
C TYR A 240 3.23 7.32 -18.25
N LEU A 241 1.89 7.26 -18.32
CA LEU A 241 1.03 8.45 -18.28
C LEU A 241 1.02 9.14 -16.90
N PHE A 242 1.02 8.39 -15.82
CA PHE A 242 0.66 8.95 -14.51
C PHE A 242 1.79 8.94 -13.48
N GLN A 243 2.98 8.51 -13.84
CA GLN A 243 4.18 8.50 -12.98
C GLN A 243 3.92 7.91 -11.57
N ILE A 244 3.13 6.82 -11.50
CA ILE A 244 2.69 6.19 -10.26
C ILE A 244 3.77 5.32 -9.60
N GLY A 245 5.04 5.64 -9.83
CA GLY A 245 6.19 5.01 -9.21
C GLY A 245 6.32 3.52 -9.50
N VAL A 246 6.60 2.74 -8.47
CA VAL A 246 6.85 1.27 -8.59
C VAL A 246 5.57 0.44 -8.71
N PHE A 247 4.40 1.03 -8.53
CA PHE A 247 3.12 0.30 -8.49
C PHE A 247 2.85 -0.58 -9.73
N PRO A 248 3.06 -0.12 -10.96
CA PRO A 248 2.88 -0.97 -12.15
C PRO A 248 3.71 -2.24 -12.12
N VAL A 249 4.97 -2.13 -11.70
CA VAL A 249 5.88 -3.27 -11.60
C VAL A 249 5.41 -4.26 -10.53
N VAL A 250 4.97 -3.75 -9.38
CA VAL A 250 4.43 -4.56 -8.28
C VAL A 250 3.19 -5.34 -8.75
N MET A 251 2.25 -4.69 -9.45
CA MET A 251 1.01 -5.34 -9.91
C MET A 251 1.29 -6.39 -10.99
N ILE A 252 2.18 -6.11 -11.95
CA ILE A 252 2.60 -7.07 -12.97
C ILE A 252 3.26 -8.29 -12.32
N ALA A 253 4.21 -8.08 -11.40
CA ALA A 253 4.94 -9.14 -10.74
C ALA A 253 4.02 -10.00 -9.86
N LEU A 254 3.15 -9.39 -9.06
CA LEU A 254 2.23 -10.13 -8.19
C LEU A 254 1.16 -10.91 -8.97
N THR A 255 0.77 -10.45 -10.15
CA THR A 255 -0.19 -11.17 -10.99
C THR A 255 0.35 -12.55 -11.43
N LEU A 256 1.67 -12.76 -11.41
CA LEU A 256 2.26 -14.07 -11.68
C LEU A 256 1.78 -15.16 -10.71
N ILE A 257 1.29 -14.81 -9.51
CA ILE A 257 0.75 -15.76 -8.53
C ILE A 257 -0.48 -16.54 -9.03
N PHE A 258 -1.15 -16.06 -10.09
CA PHE A 258 -2.26 -16.80 -10.71
C PHE A 258 -1.81 -17.97 -11.55
N PHE A 259 -0.53 -18.03 -11.96
CA PHE A 259 -0.01 -19.08 -12.81
C PHE A 259 0.37 -20.34 -12.00
N GLU A 260 0.24 -21.49 -12.64
CA GLU A 260 0.61 -22.78 -12.05
C GLU A 260 2.14 -22.90 -11.93
N ALA A 261 2.60 -23.67 -10.93
CA ALA A 261 4.03 -23.87 -10.64
C ALA A 261 4.86 -24.26 -11.87
N LYS A 262 4.28 -25.06 -12.79
CA LYS A 262 4.95 -25.48 -14.03
C LYS A 262 5.47 -24.34 -14.91
N TYR A 263 4.74 -23.19 -14.95
CA TYR A 263 5.19 -22.03 -15.73
C TYR A 263 6.38 -21.34 -15.07
N HIS A 264 6.36 -21.23 -13.74
CA HIS A 264 7.49 -20.71 -12.97
C HIS A 264 8.73 -21.61 -13.12
N GLU A 265 8.56 -22.92 -13.09
CA GLU A 265 9.65 -23.90 -13.32
C GLU A 265 10.25 -23.78 -14.72
N ILE A 266 9.44 -23.59 -15.77
CA ILE A 266 9.95 -23.36 -17.13
C ILE A 266 10.84 -22.11 -17.15
N VAL A 267 10.39 -20.99 -16.58
CA VAL A 267 11.17 -19.74 -16.54
C VAL A 267 12.45 -19.93 -15.73
N LEU A 268 12.39 -20.53 -14.55
CA LEU A 268 13.55 -20.79 -13.71
C LEU A 268 14.56 -21.73 -14.40
N ASN A 269 14.07 -22.75 -15.10
CA ASN A 269 14.92 -23.66 -15.91
C ASN A 269 15.61 -22.91 -17.05
N PHE A 270 14.90 -22.03 -17.75
CA PHE A 270 15.46 -21.19 -18.81
C PHE A 270 16.58 -20.29 -18.27
N ILE A 271 16.31 -19.54 -17.19
CA ILE A 271 17.31 -18.67 -16.53
C ILE A 271 18.52 -19.50 -16.07
N SER A 272 18.28 -20.64 -15.44
CA SER A 272 19.31 -21.57 -14.97
C SER A 272 20.18 -22.09 -16.13
N SER A 273 19.61 -22.40 -17.30
CA SER A 273 20.36 -22.86 -18.47
C SER A 273 21.29 -21.76 -19.01
N PHE A 274 20.88 -20.52 -18.97
CA PHE A 274 21.66 -19.36 -19.38
C PHE A 274 22.86 -19.10 -18.45
N ILE A 275 22.65 -19.28 -17.14
CA ILE A 275 23.71 -19.13 -16.13
C ILE A 275 24.72 -20.30 -16.19
N LYS A 276 24.25 -21.53 -16.46
CA LYS A 276 25.08 -22.73 -16.60
C LYS A 276 26.13 -22.64 -17.73
N SER A 277 25.81 -21.89 -18.77
CA SER A 277 26.73 -21.64 -19.87
C SER A 277 28.04 -20.95 -19.42
N LYS A 278 28.04 -20.29 -18.24
CA LYS A 278 29.16 -19.49 -17.72
C LYS A 278 29.89 -20.09 -16.50
N SER A 279 29.32 -21.09 -15.77
CA SER A 279 29.98 -21.64 -14.57
C SER A 279 29.45 -23.03 -14.16
N LYS A 280 30.35 -24.02 -14.14
CA LYS A 280 30.08 -25.41 -13.69
C LYS A 280 29.80 -25.55 -12.19
N LYS A 281 30.07 -24.53 -11.37
CA LYS A 281 30.04 -24.61 -9.89
C LYS A 281 28.65 -24.41 -9.25
N TYR A 282 27.70 -23.84 -9.99
CA TYR A 282 26.35 -23.56 -9.47
C TYR A 282 25.32 -24.69 -9.68
N PHE A 283 25.80 -25.85 -10.16
CA PHE A 283 24.97 -27.00 -10.50
C PHE A 283 24.26 -27.66 -9.29
N THR A 284 24.86 -27.55 -8.10
CA THR A 284 24.35 -28.21 -6.88
C THR A 284 23.07 -27.56 -6.34
N PHE A 285 22.89 -26.26 -6.55
CA PHE A 285 21.72 -25.51 -6.07
C PHE A 285 20.38 -26.04 -6.64
N TYR A 286 20.39 -26.38 -7.92
CA TYR A 286 19.16 -26.79 -8.63
C TYR A 286 18.78 -28.26 -8.39
N SER A 287 19.74 -29.12 -8.16
CA SER A 287 19.46 -30.55 -7.90
C SER A 287 18.92 -30.81 -6.50
N ILE A 288 19.27 -29.98 -5.51
CA ILE A 288 18.78 -30.09 -4.12
C ILE A 288 17.34 -29.63 -4.00
N THR A 289 16.91 -28.71 -4.87
CA THR A 289 15.52 -28.23 -4.90
C THR A 289 14.58 -29.12 -5.70
N ARG A 290 15.11 -30.07 -6.47
CA ARG A 290 14.34 -31.12 -7.17
C ARG A 290 13.99 -32.26 -6.18
N THR A 291 13.12 -32.01 -5.23
CA THR A 291 12.31 -33.11 -4.73
C THR A 291 11.35 -33.54 -5.85
N PRO A 292 11.26 -34.85 -6.16
CA PRO A 292 10.35 -35.31 -7.19
C PRO A 292 8.94 -34.77 -6.85
N LEU A 293 8.28 -34.16 -7.84
CA LEU A 293 6.87 -33.79 -7.77
C LEU A 293 6.07 -35.08 -7.50
N LEU A 294 6.01 -35.48 -6.24
CA LEU A 294 5.13 -36.52 -5.81
C LEU A 294 3.71 -36.03 -6.10
N ASN A 295 3.00 -36.84 -6.84
CA ASN A 295 1.61 -36.70 -7.29
C ASN A 295 0.83 -35.59 -6.57
N PRO A 296 0.52 -34.47 -7.23
CA PRO A 296 -0.05 -33.28 -6.58
C PRO A 296 -1.43 -33.53 -5.95
N LEU A 297 -2.02 -34.69 -6.19
CA LEU A 297 -3.34 -35.06 -5.70
C LEU A 297 -3.32 -35.79 -4.32
N LYS A 298 -2.18 -36.25 -3.83
CA LYS A 298 -2.13 -37.07 -2.60
C LYS A 298 -1.75 -36.32 -1.31
N ASN A 299 -1.23 -35.08 -1.38
CA ASN A 299 -0.76 -34.34 -0.19
C ASN A 299 -1.36 -32.95 -0.11
N PHE A 300 -2.69 -32.81 -0.09
CA PHE A 300 -3.34 -31.57 0.30
C PHE A 300 -3.12 -31.36 1.81
N GLN A 301 -2.15 -30.52 2.19
CA GLN A 301 -2.12 -30.01 3.55
C GLN A 301 -3.23 -28.99 3.72
N PHE A 302 -4.27 -29.36 4.46
CA PHE A 302 -5.28 -28.41 4.88
C PHE A 302 -4.64 -27.42 5.87
N ILE A 303 -4.91 -26.14 5.64
CA ILE A 303 -4.61 -25.13 6.66
C ILE A 303 -5.46 -25.42 7.91
N SER A 304 -4.92 -25.18 9.09
CA SER A 304 -5.70 -25.40 10.31
C SER A 304 -6.95 -24.52 10.33
N LYS A 305 -8.04 -24.99 10.96
CA LYS A 305 -9.30 -24.21 11.08
C LYS A 305 -9.05 -22.82 11.68
N LYS A 306 -8.13 -22.69 12.63
CA LYS A 306 -7.72 -21.40 13.24
C LYS A 306 -7.20 -20.43 12.18
N TRP A 307 -6.27 -20.85 11.34
CA TRP A 307 -5.73 -20.00 10.28
C TRP A 307 -6.77 -19.67 9.22
N LEU A 308 -7.63 -20.62 8.87
CA LEU A 308 -8.72 -20.36 7.93
C LEU A 308 -9.67 -19.29 8.46
N SER A 309 -9.99 -19.33 9.76
CA SER A 309 -10.82 -18.29 10.41
C SER A 309 -10.13 -16.93 10.41
N ILE A 310 -8.83 -16.85 10.75
CA ILE A 310 -8.07 -15.60 10.75
C ILE A 310 -8.05 -14.97 9.33
N LEU A 311 -7.73 -15.78 8.32
CA LEU A 311 -7.73 -15.31 6.92
C LEU A 311 -9.13 -14.94 6.44
N GLY A 312 -10.17 -15.66 6.91
CA GLY A 312 -11.55 -15.32 6.62
C GLY A 312 -11.95 -13.96 7.20
N VAL A 313 -11.64 -13.71 8.48
CA VAL A 313 -11.86 -12.39 9.12
C VAL A 313 -11.12 -11.28 8.38
N TYR A 314 -9.85 -11.52 8.01
CA TYR A 314 -9.08 -10.57 7.21
C TYR A 314 -9.77 -10.22 5.88
N LEU A 315 -10.22 -11.23 5.14
CA LEU A 315 -10.91 -11.01 3.86
C LEU A 315 -12.25 -10.28 4.04
N ILE A 316 -13.03 -10.67 5.05
CA ILE A 316 -14.30 -9.99 5.38
C ILE A 316 -14.03 -8.52 5.68
N PHE A 317 -13.01 -8.21 6.48
CA PHE A 317 -12.61 -6.82 6.74
C PHE A 317 -12.23 -6.08 5.45
N GLN A 318 -11.40 -6.68 4.59
CA GLN A 318 -11.00 -6.06 3.31
C GLN A 318 -12.18 -5.83 2.37
N VAL A 319 -13.22 -6.66 2.43
CA VAL A 319 -14.43 -6.51 1.63
C VAL A 319 -15.38 -5.48 2.24
N LEU A 320 -15.57 -5.45 3.56
CA LEU A 320 -16.56 -4.57 4.18
C LEU A 320 -16.03 -3.14 4.42
N PHE A 321 -14.76 -3.00 4.76
CA PHE A 321 -14.19 -1.72 5.15
C PHE A 321 -14.26 -0.62 4.07
N PRO A 322 -14.13 -0.90 2.76
CA PRO A 322 -14.33 0.10 1.72
C PRO A 322 -15.75 0.69 1.65
N PHE A 323 -16.75 -0.01 2.18
CA PHE A 323 -18.14 0.48 2.21
C PHE A 323 -18.45 1.42 3.37
N ARG A 324 -17.49 1.70 4.27
CA ARG A 324 -17.74 2.58 5.43
C ARG A 324 -18.20 3.99 5.06
N PHE A 325 -17.96 4.45 3.81
CA PHE A 325 -18.52 5.72 3.33
C PHE A 325 -20.05 5.76 3.39
N MET A 326 -20.73 4.60 3.37
CA MET A 326 -22.18 4.52 3.51
C MET A 326 -22.66 4.93 4.91
N LEU A 327 -21.78 5.03 5.90
CA LEU A 327 -22.10 5.56 7.22
C LEU A 327 -22.37 7.09 7.17
N TYR A 328 -21.97 7.76 6.09
CA TYR A 328 -22.16 9.18 5.81
C TYR A 328 -23.20 9.39 4.68
N ALA A 329 -24.21 8.50 4.62
CA ALA A 329 -25.13 8.39 3.46
C ALA A 329 -26.12 9.56 3.29
N ASN A 330 -26.10 10.56 4.14
CA ASN A 330 -26.97 11.74 4.03
C ASN A 330 -26.54 12.73 2.92
N GLN A 331 -25.38 12.49 2.30
CA GLN A 331 -24.79 13.36 1.29
C GLN A 331 -24.61 12.63 -0.05
N PRO A 332 -24.59 13.35 -1.18
CA PRO A 332 -24.25 12.74 -2.48
C PRO A 332 -22.87 12.05 -2.46
N TYR A 333 -22.74 10.96 -3.20
CA TYR A 333 -21.51 10.14 -3.27
C TYR A 333 -20.23 10.97 -3.52
N ASN A 334 -20.28 11.90 -4.48
CA ASN A 334 -19.11 12.72 -4.84
C ASN A 334 -18.77 13.75 -3.75
N GLU A 335 -19.78 14.27 -3.06
CA GLU A 335 -19.58 15.19 -1.95
C GLU A 335 -18.92 14.49 -0.77
N THR A 336 -19.44 13.35 -0.37
CA THR A 336 -18.89 12.55 0.74
C THR A 336 -17.46 12.11 0.45
N LEU A 337 -17.24 11.47 -0.70
CA LEU A 337 -15.98 10.79 -0.99
C LEU A 337 -14.90 11.71 -1.58
N PHE A 338 -15.27 12.64 -2.46
CA PHE A 338 -14.26 13.43 -3.16
C PHE A 338 -14.08 14.81 -2.52
N TRP A 339 -15.15 15.39 -2.01
CA TRP A 339 -15.07 16.72 -1.42
C TRP A 339 -14.68 16.68 0.05
N LYS A 340 -15.44 15.95 0.90
CA LYS A 340 -15.18 15.78 2.34
C LYS A 340 -14.14 14.69 2.66
N GLU A 341 -13.85 13.80 1.72
CA GLU A 341 -12.94 12.64 1.82
C GLU A 341 -13.31 11.62 2.91
N GLU A 342 -14.59 11.57 3.28
CA GLU A 342 -15.11 10.63 4.26
C GLU A 342 -15.13 9.21 3.70
N GLY A 343 -14.32 8.33 4.28
CA GLY A 343 -14.20 6.95 3.81
C GLY A 343 -13.36 6.77 2.55
N TYR A 344 -12.61 7.77 2.10
CA TYR A 344 -11.82 7.71 0.87
C TYR A 344 -10.58 6.83 1.00
N ARG A 345 -9.71 7.08 2.01
CA ARG A 345 -8.46 6.32 2.23
C ARG A 345 -8.75 4.87 2.61
N PHE A 346 -7.82 3.95 2.38
CA PHE A 346 -7.93 2.50 2.69
C PHE A 346 -9.12 1.79 2.02
N SER A 347 -9.62 2.31 0.90
CA SER A 347 -10.80 1.81 0.19
C SER A 347 -10.53 1.46 -1.27
N TRP A 348 -9.27 1.30 -1.63
CA TRP A 348 -8.81 0.96 -2.98
C TRP A 348 -9.29 1.96 -4.07
N ARG A 349 -9.58 3.18 -3.67
CA ARG A 349 -9.94 4.28 -4.57
C ARG A 349 -8.67 4.85 -5.19
N VAL A 350 -8.41 4.46 -6.44
CA VAL A 350 -7.15 4.79 -7.12
C VAL A 350 -7.45 5.73 -8.28
N MET A 351 -6.81 6.92 -8.28
CA MET A 351 -6.85 7.87 -9.39
C MET A 351 -8.28 8.25 -9.81
N LEU A 352 -9.10 8.68 -8.88
CA LEU A 352 -10.52 8.96 -9.12
C LEU A 352 -10.87 10.42 -9.24
N MET A 353 -10.00 11.31 -8.76
CA MET A 353 -10.28 12.74 -8.72
C MET A 353 -9.00 13.56 -8.94
N GLU A 354 -9.19 14.72 -9.48
CA GLU A 354 -8.22 15.80 -9.52
C GLU A 354 -8.66 16.85 -8.51
N LYS A 355 -7.92 17.01 -7.40
CA LYS A 355 -8.25 17.94 -6.33
C LYS A 355 -7.04 18.77 -5.95
N PHE A 356 -7.17 20.07 -5.98
CA PHE A 356 -6.16 21.04 -5.61
C PHE A 356 -6.73 22.09 -4.69
N GLY A 357 -5.88 22.64 -3.84
CA GLY A 357 -6.27 23.71 -2.95
C GLY A 357 -5.12 24.68 -2.67
N SER A 358 -5.50 25.81 -2.09
CA SER A 358 -4.60 26.74 -1.42
C SER A 358 -5.15 27.03 -0.04
N ALA A 359 -4.28 27.02 0.97
CA ALA A 359 -4.67 27.24 2.35
C ALA A 359 -3.77 28.31 2.99
N THR A 360 -4.38 29.39 3.45
CA THR A 360 -3.71 30.47 4.19
C THR A 360 -4.25 30.48 5.62
N PHE A 361 -3.38 30.26 6.58
CA PHE A 361 -3.75 30.22 7.99
C PHE A 361 -3.47 31.55 8.69
N TYR A 362 -4.32 31.87 9.66
CA TYR A 362 -4.23 33.06 10.48
C TYR A 362 -4.33 32.71 11.95
N VAL A 363 -3.50 33.32 12.76
CA VAL A 363 -3.51 33.21 14.22
C VAL A 363 -3.95 34.52 14.81
N LYS A 364 -5.06 34.49 15.55
CA LYS A 364 -5.65 35.68 16.17
C LYS A 364 -5.61 35.59 17.70
N ASN A 365 -5.14 36.65 18.32
CA ASN A 365 -5.23 36.78 19.78
C ASN A 365 -6.62 37.27 20.16
N PRO A 366 -7.42 36.49 20.90
CA PRO A 366 -8.80 36.85 21.24
C PRO A 366 -8.92 38.06 22.18
N LYS A 367 -7.84 38.37 22.97
CA LYS A 367 -7.82 39.50 23.91
C LYS A 367 -7.52 40.83 23.23
N THR A 368 -6.54 40.83 22.34
CA THR A 368 -6.06 42.07 21.68
C THR A 368 -6.67 42.29 20.31
N GLY A 369 -7.31 41.25 19.73
CA GLY A 369 -7.83 41.27 18.37
C GLY A 369 -6.75 41.27 17.27
N ARG A 370 -5.47 41.26 17.63
CA ARG A 370 -4.36 41.21 16.66
C ARG A 370 -4.34 39.87 15.98
N GLU A 371 -4.17 39.90 14.66
CA GLU A 371 -4.12 38.71 13.79
C GLU A 371 -2.84 38.77 12.94
N GLY A 372 -2.22 37.61 12.74
CA GLY A 372 -1.06 37.41 11.89
C GLY A 372 -1.27 36.24 10.93
N MET A 373 -0.76 36.36 9.72
CA MET A 373 -0.69 35.28 8.75
C MET A 373 0.46 34.35 9.09
N VAL A 374 0.23 33.05 8.95
CA VAL A 374 1.25 32.01 9.16
C VAL A 374 1.99 31.75 7.86
N ASP A 375 3.30 31.72 7.92
CA ASP A 375 4.13 31.17 6.84
C ASP A 375 4.21 29.65 7.01
N ASN A 376 3.43 28.92 6.21
CA ASN A 376 3.38 27.45 6.28
C ASN A 376 4.76 26.82 6.01
N SER A 377 5.63 27.48 5.23
CA SER A 377 6.96 26.95 4.88
C SER A 377 7.92 26.85 6.06
N GLU A 378 7.62 27.52 7.20
CA GLU A 378 8.38 27.38 8.46
C GLU A 378 8.19 25.99 9.10
N PHE A 379 7.06 25.33 8.82
CA PHE A 379 6.65 24.07 9.49
C PHE A 379 6.53 22.89 8.54
N LEU A 380 6.11 23.16 7.30
CA LEU A 380 5.76 22.15 6.30
C LEU A 380 6.73 22.20 5.11
N ASN A 381 7.05 21.04 4.56
CA ASN A 381 7.66 21.00 3.23
C ASN A 381 6.60 21.20 2.13
N ARG A 382 7.04 21.48 0.89
CA ARG A 382 6.14 21.74 -0.24
C ARG A 382 5.14 20.62 -0.51
N HIS A 383 5.53 19.37 -0.27
CA HIS A 383 4.64 18.23 -0.49
C HIS A 383 3.53 18.19 0.58
N GLN A 384 3.92 18.37 1.85
CA GLN A 384 2.97 18.43 2.97
C GLN A 384 1.98 19.58 2.79
N GLU A 385 2.47 20.78 2.47
CA GLU A 385 1.62 21.94 2.22
C GLU A 385 0.64 21.70 1.08
N LYS A 386 1.11 21.13 -0.06
CA LYS A 386 0.27 20.78 -1.19
C LYS A 386 -0.83 19.78 -0.79
N GLN A 387 -0.49 18.74 -0.02
CA GLN A 387 -1.45 17.70 0.37
C GLN A 387 -2.44 18.21 1.42
N MET A 388 -1.99 19.00 2.38
CA MET A 388 -2.80 19.61 3.41
C MET A 388 -3.85 20.58 2.83
N ALA A 389 -3.47 21.37 1.84
CA ALA A 389 -4.29 22.48 1.33
C ALA A 389 -5.68 22.10 0.79
N PHE A 390 -5.98 20.82 0.60
CA PHE A 390 -7.29 20.37 0.11
C PHE A 390 -7.90 19.20 0.91
N GLN A 391 -7.22 18.69 1.93
CA GLN A 391 -7.70 17.54 2.72
C GLN A 391 -8.19 18.01 4.09
N PRO A 392 -9.49 17.89 4.40
CA PRO A 392 -10.09 18.49 5.60
C PRO A 392 -9.47 18.06 6.92
N ASP A 393 -9.14 16.78 7.07
CA ASP A 393 -8.49 16.24 8.28
C ASP A 393 -7.07 16.78 8.48
N MET A 394 -6.31 16.94 7.40
CA MET A 394 -4.97 17.53 7.47
C MET A 394 -5.03 19.03 7.81
N ILE A 395 -5.99 19.76 7.25
CA ILE A 395 -6.21 21.18 7.60
C ILE A 395 -6.48 21.31 9.10
N LEU A 396 -7.33 20.44 9.63
CA LEU A 396 -7.68 20.44 11.04
C LEU A 396 -6.49 20.08 11.95
N GLN A 397 -5.75 19.03 11.61
CA GLN A 397 -4.53 18.66 12.36
C GLN A 397 -3.51 19.79 12.37
N TYR A 398 -3.30 20.47 11.24
CA TYR A 398 -2.38 21.58 11.17
C TYR A 398 -2.87 22.78 11.97
N ALA A 399 -4.17 23.06 11.99
CA ALA A 399 -4.74 24.11 12.83
C ALA A 399 -4.53 23.84 14.32
N HIS A 400 -4.68 22.61 14.80
CA HIS A 400 -4.39 22.22 16.18
C HIS A 400 -2.90 22.35 16.51
N PHE A 401 -2.02 21.96 15.58
CA PHE A 401 -0.59 22.20 15.75
C PHE A 401 -0.26 23.68 15.90
N LEU A 402 -0.87 24.56 15.08
CA LEU A 402 -0.67 26.01 15.17
C LEU A 402 -1.21 26.57 16.48
N GLU A 403 -2.35 26.07 16.97
CA GLU A 403 -2.88 26.46 18.30
C GLU A 403 -1.84 26.21 19.38
N GLU A 404 -1.31 25.02 19.49
CA GLU A 404 -0.30 24.68 20.50
C GLU A 404 1.01 25.45 20.27
N LYS A 405 1.42 25.67 19.03
CA LYS A 405 2.65 26.38 18.70
C LYS A 405 2.62 27.87 19.08
N TYR A 406 1.47 28.53 18.88
CA TYR A 406 1.29 29.95 19.16
C TYR A 406 0.67 30.24 20.52
N LYS A 407 0.45 29.24 21.35
CA LYS A 407 0.01 29.35 22.73
C LYS A 407 1.11 29.95 23.58
N THR A 408 0.82 31.10 24.19
CA THR A 408 1.74 31.85 25.07
C THR A 408 1.05 32.29 26.33
N LYS A 409 1.79 32.80 27.34
CA LYS A 409 1.19 33.36 28.56
C LYS A 409 0.25 34.55 28.28
N GLU A 410 0.48 35.27 27.20
CA GLU A 410 -0.34 36.40 26.78
C GLU A 410 -1.52 35.98 25.86
N ASN A 411 -1.36 34.88 25.17
CA ASN A 411 -2.34 34.28 24.26
C ASN A 411 -2.57 32.82 24.62
N LEU A 412 -3.37 32.53 25.63
CA LEU A 412 -3.61 31.19 26.15
C LEU A 412 -4.46 30.33 25.19
N ASN A 413 -5.39 30.96 24.43
CA ASN A 413 -6.31 30.28 23.53
C ASN A 413 -6.32 31.04 22.19
N PRO A 414 -5.28 30.91 21.35
CA PRO A 414 -5.28 31.54 20.03
C PRO A 414 -6.42 30.98 19.18
N ILE A 415 -7.10 31.87 18.47
CA ILE A 415 -8.09 31.48 17.46
C ILE A 415 -7.35 31.17 16.18
N ILE A 416 -7.55 29.98 15.63
CA ILE A 416 -6.96 29.56 14.36
C ILE A 416 -8.05 29.52 13.29
N ARG A 417 -7.93 30.40 12.31
CA ARG A 417 -8.78 30.40 11.13
C ARG A 417 -7.99 30.18 9.87
N ALA A 418 -8.65 29.74 8.80
CA ALA A 418 -7.98 29.57 7.51
C ALA A 418 -8.89 29.95 6.33
N GLU A 419 -8.29 30.52 5.31
CA GLU A 419 -8.92 30.70 3.99
C GLU A 419 -8.43 29.58 3.08
N VAL A 420 -9.34 28.64 2.78
CA VAL A 420 -9.04 27.45 1.99
C VAL A 420 -9.91 27.41 0.76
N TYR A 421 -9.27 27.56 -0.40
CA TYR A 421 -9.91 27.46 -1.70
C TYR A 421 -9.54 26.14 -2.36
N VAL A 422 -10.55 25.39 -2.78
CA VAL A 422 -10.38 24.05 -3.37
C VAL A 422 -11.10 23.96 -4.70
N THR A 423 -10.47 23.30 -5.66
CA THR A 423 -11.08 22.88 -6.94
C THR A 423 -11.15 21.36 -7.00
N LEU A 424 -12.19 20.83 -7.59
CA LEU A 424 -12.40 19.40 -7.80
C LEU A 424 -12.82 19.13 -9.25
N ASN A 425 -12.06 18.24 -9.94
CA ASN A 425 -12.35 17.78 -11.30
C ASN A 425 -12.66 18.93 -12.30
N GLY A 426 -11.82 19.99 -12.26
CA GLY A 426 -11.94 21.14 -13.17
C GLY A 426 -13.06 22.12 -12.84
N ARG A 427 -13.79 21.94 -11.73
CA ARG A 427 -14.76 22.94 -11.25
C ARG A 427 -14.07 24.23 -10.85
N ARG A 428 -14.82 25.31 -10.80
CA ARG A 428 -14.32 26.58 -10.24
C ARG A 428 -13.93 26.40 -8.78
N SER A 429 -12.84 27.04 -8.38
CA SER A 429 -12.38 27.05 -6.99
C SER A 429 -13.45 27.68 -6.09
N GLN A 430 -13.71 27.04 -4.95
CA GLN A 430 -14.66 27.53 -3.94
C GLN A 430 -14.07 27.37 -2.54
N LEU A 431 -14.59 28.16 -1.57
CA LEU A 431 -14.23 28.04 -0.17
C LEU A 431 -14.66 26.68 0.36
N LEU A 432 -13.71 25.97 0.98
CA LEU A 432 -13.97 24.64 1.57
C LEU A 432 -14.86 24.74 2.81
N PHE A 433 -14.73 25.81 3.60
CA PHE A 433 -15.51 26.11 4.79
C PHE A 433 -15.54 27.64 5.04
N ASP A 434 -16.29 28.07 6.08
CA ASP A 434 -16.33 29.49 6.46
C ASP A 434 -14.94 29.96 6.92
N PRO A 435 -14.32 30.99 6.28
CA PRO A 435 -13.00 31.47 6.65
C PRO A 435 -12.92 32.12 8.06
N ASN A 436 -14.05 32.40 8.69
CA ASN A 436 -14.11 32.90 10.04
C ASN A 436 -14.24 31.81 11.11
N LEU A 437 -14.38 30.55 10.69
CA LEU A 437 -14.48 29.42 11.58
C LEU A 437 -13.22 29.24 12.41
N ASP A 438 -13.39 29.11 13.74
CA ASP A 438 -12.30 28.78 14.65
C ASP A 438 -12.03 27.28 14.62
N LEU A 439 -10.99 26.88 13.84
CA LEU A 439 -10.63 25.48 13.65
C LEU A 439 -10.07 24.84 14.93
N SER A 440 -9.57 25.62 15.89
CA SER A 440 -9.07 25.08 17.16
C SER A 440 -10.16 24.45 18.03
N LYS A 441 -11.44 24.76 17.75
CA LYS A 441 -12.59 24.21 18.48
C LYS A 441 -13.22 22.99 17.82
N ILE A 442 -12.78 22.62 16.63
CA ILE A 442 -13.33 21.48 15.92
C ILE A 442 -12.51 20.25 16.29
N GLU A 443 -13.18 19.21 16.77
CA GLU A 443 -12.52 17.94 17.10
C GLU A 443 -12.34 17.08 15.85
N ASP A 444 -11.16 16.46 15.74
CA ASP A 444 -10.93 15.42 14.73
C ASP A 444 -11.67 14.15 15.14
N SER A 445 -12.58 13.69 14.30
CA SER A 445 -13.44 12.54 14.59
C SER A 445 -13.86 11.81 13.33
N PHE A 446 -14.44 10.60 13.52
CA PHE A 446 -15.09 9.85 12.44
C PHE A 446 -16.54 10.29 12.18
N LEU A 447 -17.01 11.35 12.82
CA LEU A 447 -18.33 11.91 12.53
C LEU A 447 -18.32 12.67 11.21
N GLU A 448 -19.52 12.92 10.68
CA GLU A 448 -19.66 13.71 9.46
C GLU A 448 -19.09 15.12 9.64
N LYS A 449 -18.34 15.59 8.65
CA LYS A 449 -17.74 16.94 8.65
C LYS A 449 -18.75 17.98 8.18
N ASP A 450 -19.66 18.35 9.06
CA ASP A 450 -20.72 19.34 8.83
C ASP A 450 -20.20 20.78 8.68
N TRP A 451 -18.98 21.05 9.17
CA TRP A 451 -18.28 22.32 9.02
C TRP A 451 -17.74 22.59 7.61
N ILE A 452 -17.75 21.59 6.72
CA ILE A 452 -17.36 21.72 5.32
C ILE A 452 -18.54 22.18 4.46
N ASN A 453 -18.35 23.23 3.67
CA ASN A 453 -19.34 23.71 2.71
C ASN A 453 -19.72 22.63 1.69
N SER A 454 -20.97 22.62 1.25
CA SER A 454 -21.41 21.74 0.16
C SER A 454 -20.70 22.03 -1.15
N LEU A 455 -20.46 20.99 -1.93
CA LEU A 455 -19.88 21.06 -3.27
C LEU A 455 -20.89 21.74 -4.23
N LYS A 456 -20.46 22.79 -4.94
CA LYS A 456 -21.24 23.52 -5.93
C LYS A 456 -20.87 23.14 -7.35
#